data_ef2f8a0735065362f4421d59492336eb
#
_entry.id   ef2f8a0735065362f4421d59492336eb
#
_cell.length_a   1.000
_cell.length_b   1.000
_cell.length_c   1.000
_cell.angle_alpha   90.00
_cell.angle_beta   90.00
_cell.angle_gamma   90.00
#
_symmetry.space_group_name_H-M   'P 1'
#
loop_
_entity.id
_entity.type
_entity.pdbx_description
1 polymer ?
#
loop_
_entity_poly.entity_id
_entity_poly.type
_entity_poly.pdbx_seq_one_letter_code
_entity_poly.pdbx_strand_id
1 'polypeptide(L)'
;MNRFIDWLWVRRLRRLPHFRSPKMLGLPQKQRVLVFAPHSDDEWIGCGGTLSLLKANQCEIRVVVLSDGAQGDPSHFFEGDVKKKRQSETREVLGVLGIDDPCFLNFPDGGLAEHLADLRRAVAQIYDEFAPDWVFTTSFTEHHRDHVCVAYAVAHHWLSRGRRERLLAYEIYGSIRVDWLVDITSVMALKRDMIRRYEIPLHYVDYEAACVSVAQFRGILVAGDPLEASFAEAFMEIKPLDVWLDVFGRAMDRVG
;
A
#
# COMPACT_ATOMS: atom_id res chain seq x y z
N MET A 1 -2.57 8.37 39.96
CA MET A 1 -2.61 7.80 38.61
C MET A 1 -1.28 7.93 37.89
N ASN A 2 -0.58 9.07 37.93
CA ASN A 2 0.69 9.29 37.23
C ASN A 2 1.84 8.34 37.64
N ARG A 3 2.07 8.09 38.94
CA ARG A 3 3.21 7.27 39.41
C ARG A 3 3.21 5.82 38.93
N PHE A 4 2.02 5.21 38.75
CA PHE A 4 1.91 3.84 38.21
C PHE A 4 2.17 3.81 36.69
N ILE A 5 1.65 4.80 35.98
CA ILE A 5 1.90 4.98 34.54
C ILE A 5 3.40 5.23 34.30
N ASP A 6 4.02 6.11 35.09
CA ASP A 6 5.46 6.40 35.02
C ASP A 6 6.30 5.15 35.27
N TRP A 7 5.93 4.34 36.27
CA TRP A 7 6.61 3.08 36.56
C TRP A 7 6.52 2.09 35.39
N LEU A 8 5.33 1.97 34.76
CA LEU A 8 5.14 1.13 33.59
C LEU A 8 6.01 1.60 32.41
N TRP A 9 6.05 2.93 32.17
CA TRP A 9 6.87 3.52 31.12
C TRP A 9 8.35 3.28 31.35
N VAL A 10 8.86 3.55 32.53
CA VAL A 10 10.28 3.34 32.87
C VAL A 10 10.66 1.87 32.72
N ARG A 11 9.80 0.96 33.17
CA ARG A 11 10.02 -0.49 33.01
C ARG A 11 10.04 -0.91 31.54
N ARG A 12 9.17 -0.32 30.72
CA ARG A 12 9.15 -0.56 29.27
C ARG A 12 10.40 -0.01 28.60
N LEU A 13 10.77 1.25 28.87
CA LEU A 13 11.93 1.91 28.27
C LEU A 13 13.24 1.17 28.57
N ARG A 14 13.42 0.68 29.81
CA ARG A 14 14.60 -0.12 30.19
C ARG A 14 14.72 -1.45 29.44
N ARG A 15 13.65 -1.94 28.84
CA ARG A 15 13.61 -3.19 28.07
C ARG A 15 13.68 -2.96 26.56
N LEU A 16 13.56 -1.72 26.10
CA LEU A 16 13.71 -1.42 24.68
C LEU A 16 15.20 -1.48 24.31
N PRO A 17 15.54 -2.06 23.18
CA PRO A 17 16.88 -1.93 22.63
C PRO A 17 17.14 -0.46 22.29
N HIS A 18 18.41 -0.04 22.32
CA HIS A 18 18.79 1.33 21.94
C HIS A 18 18.35 1.69 20.53
N PHE A 19 18.35 0.71 19.64
CA PHE A 19 17.87 0.86 18.27
C PHE A 19 17.04 -0.36 17.88
N ARG A 20 15.87 -0.12 17.33
CA ARG A 20 14.98 -1.16 16.76
C ARG A 20 14.97 -1.01 15.25
N SER A 21 15.72 -1.84 14.55
CA SER A 21 15.58 -1.94 13.10
C SER A 21 14.31 -2.68 12.73
N PRO A 22 13.59 -2.24 11.70
CA PRO A 22 12.61 -3.08 11.03
C PRO A 22 13.28 -4.37 10.52
N LYS A 23 12.49 -5.39 10.31
CA LYS A 23 12.98 -6.65 9.77
C LYS A 23 12.97 -6.63 8.25
N MET A 24 13.93 -7.32 7.63
CA MET A 24 13.86 -7.60 6.20
C MET A 24 12.75 -8.59 5.91
N LEU A 25 11.92 -8.27 4.94
CA LEU A 25 10.83 -9.12 4.50
C LEU A 25 11.37 -10.15 3.49
N GLY A 26 11.36 -11.42 3.89
CA GLY A 26 11.60 -12.51 2.94
C GLY A 26 10.40 -12.63 1.99
N LEU A 27 10.60 -12.29 0.72
CA LEU A 27 9.55 -12.40 -0.28
C LEU A 27 9.27 -13.86 -0.65
N PRO A 28 8.00 -14.24 -0.85
CA PRO A 28 7.61 -15.60 -1.20
C PRO A 28 8.04 -15.96 -2.63
N GLN A 29 8.07 -17.26 -2.91
CA GLN A 29 8.23 -17.82 -4.26
C GLN A 29 7.01 -18.64 -4.64
N LYS A 30 6.57 -18.49 -5.89
CA LYS A 30 5.46 -19.28 -6.47
C LYS A 30 4.17 -19.25 -5.64
N GLN A 31 3.89 -18.11 -4.99
CA GLN A 31 2.68 -17.90 -4.21
C GLN A 31 1.75 -16.91 -4.90
N ARG A 32 0.53 -16.85 -4.44
CA ARG A 32 -0.53 -15.98 -4.97
C ARG A 32 -0.57 -14.69 -4.17
N VAL A 33 -0.40 -13.57 -4.87
CA VAL A 33 -0.30 -12.24 -4.29
C VAL A 33 -1.44 -11.36 -4.82
N LEU A 34 -2.25 -10.83 -3.93
CA LEU A 34 -3.35 -9.92 -4.25
C LEU A 34 -3.01 -8.51 -3.78
N VAL A 35 -3.15 -7.54 -4.67
CA VAL A 35 -2.88 -6.12 -4.39
C VAL A 35 -4.15 -5.32 -4.61
N PHE A 36 -4.55 -4.54 -3.62
CA PHE A 36 -5.64 -3.60 -3.71
C PHE A 36 -5.10 -2.18 -3.76
N ALA A 37 -5.34 -1.48 -4.88
CA ALA A 37 -4.96 -0.11 -5.13
C ALA A 37 -6.21 0.78 -5.20
N PRO A 38 -6.39 1.78 -4.34
CA PRO A 38 -7.50 2.72 -4.42
C PRO A 38 -7.64 3.36 -5.79
N HIS A 39 -6.54 3.86 -6.34
CA HIS A 39 -6.46 4.52 -7.64
C HIS A 39 -5.42 3.87 -8.53
N SER A 40 -5.49 4.17 -9.81
CA SER A 40 -4.45 3.81 -10.80
C SER A 40 -3.17 4.59 -10.49
N ASP A 41 -2.10 3.96 -10.15
CA ASP A 41 -0.76 4.41 -9.72
C ASP A 41 -0.36 3.99 -8.30
N ASP A 42 -1.30 3.84 -7.36
CA ASP A 42 -1.02 3.50 -5.96
C ASP A 42 -0.23 2.19 -5.82
N GLU A 43 -0.48 1.20 -6.69
CA GLU A 43 0.24 -0.07 -6.68
C GLU A 43 1.73 0.08 -6.99
N TRP A 44 2.09 1.04 -7.88
CA TRP A 44 3.48 1.32 -8.19
C TRP A 44 4.13 2.26 -7.19
N ILE A 45 3.41 3.28 -6.76
CA ILE A 45 3.89 4.22 -5.74
C ILE A 45 4.21 3.45 -4.46
N GLY A 46 3.26 2.64 -3.98
CA GLY A 46 3.38 1.97 -2.68
C GLY A 46 4.25 0.72 -2.68
N CYS A 47 4.17 -0.13 -3.73
CA CYS A 47 4.84 -1.43 -3.72
C CYS A 47 5.39 -1.92 -5.08
N GLY A 48 5.59 -1.03 -6.06
CA GLY A 48 6.03 -1.40 -7.41
C GLY A 48 7.38 -2.11 -7.48
N GLY A 49 8.33 -1.73 -6.65
CA GLY A 49 9.61 -2.44 -6.53
C GLY A 49 9.43 -3.86 -5.98
N THR A 50 8.62 -4.01 -4.94
CA THR A 50 8.26 -5.32 -4.37
C THR A 50 7.51 -6.18 -5.38
N LEU A 51 6.57 -5.62 -6.16
CA LEU A 51 5.88 -6.35 -7.24
C LEU A 51 6.84 -6.88 -8.28
N SER A 52 7.84 -6.08 -8.67
CA SER A 52 8.88 -6.50 -9.62
C SER A 52 9.67 -7.71 -9.09
N LEU A 53 10.07 -7.69 -7.82
CA LEU A 53 10.77 -8.81 -7.18
C LEU A 53 9.88 -10.04 -7.01
N LEU A 54 8.60 -9.86 -6.67
CA LEU A 54 7.63 -10.97 -6.57
C LEU A 54 7.41 -11.66 -7.91
N LYS A 55 7.36 -10.91 -9.02
CA LYS A 55 7.29 -11.50 -10.37
C LYS A 55 8.56 -12.26 -10.71
N ALA A 56 9.73 -11.74 -10.38
CA ALA A 56 10.99 -12.46 -10.52
C ALA A 56 11.01 -13.77 -9.72
N ASN A 57 10.33 -13.81 -8.57
CA ASN A 57 10.11 -14.99 -7.75
C ASN A 57 8.97 -15.91 -8.26
N GLN A 58 8.47 -15.68 -9.49
CA GLN A 58 7.41 -16.48 -10.12
C GLN A 58 6.09 -16.51 -9.35
N CYS A 59 5.78 -15.45 -8.58
CA CYS A 59 4.48 -15.31 -7.94
C CYS A 59 3.39 -15.00 -8.96
N GLU A 60 2.19 -15.55 -8.73
CA GLU A 60 0.98 -15.16 -9.44
C GLU A 60 0.44 -13.88 -8.79
N ILE A 61 0.41 -12.78 -9.52
CA ILE A 61 -0.01 -11.48 -8.97
C ILE A 61 -1.30 -11.03 -9.63
N ARG A 62 -2.27 -10.64 -8.81
CA ARG A 62 -3.47 -9.94 -9.25
C ARG A 62 -3.51 -8.54 -8.62
N VAL A 63 -3.68 -7.52 -9.45
CA VAL A 63 -3.87 -6.14 -9.03
C VAL A 63 -5.32 -5.75 -9.25
N VAL A 64 -5.92 -5.13 -8.23
CA VAL A 64 -7.30 -4.64 -8.25
C VAL A 64 -7.28 -3.14 -7.99
N VAL A 65 -7.73 -2.37 -8.97
CA VAL A 65 -7.92 -0.91 -8.85
C VAL A 65 -9.37 -0.64 -8.52
N LEU A 66 -9.64 0.07 -7.41
CA LEU A 66 -10.97 0.17 -6.85
C LEU A 66 -11.78 1.29 -7.51
N SER A 67 -11.19 2.48 -7.64
CA SER A 67 -11.90 3.65 -8.21
C SER A 67 -11.72 3.74 -9.73
N ASP A 68 -12.57 4.58 -10.32
CA ASP A 68 -12.52 4.87 -11.76
C ASP A 68 -11.50 5.97 -12.13
N GLY A 69 -10.90 6.64 -11.12
CA GLY A 69 -9.89 7.68 -11.30
C GLY A 69 -10.40 8.95 -11.98
N ALA A 70 -11.72 9.19 -12.00
CA ALA A 70 -12.33 10.30 -12.74
C ALA A 70 -11.92 11.68 -12.25
N GLN A 71 -11.56 11.81 -10.96
CA GLN A 71 -11.17 13.09 -10.35
C GLN A 71 -9.65 13.36 -10.45
N GLY A 72 -8.91 12.48 -11.12
CA GLY A 72 -7.45 12.61 -11.25
C GLY A 72 -6.98 13.77 -12.12
N ASP A 73 -7.88 14.44 -12.84
CA ASP A 73 -7.57 15.61 -13.67
C ASP A 73 -8.45 16.84 -13.33
N PRO A 74 -8.25 17.46 -12.16
CA PRO A 74 -9.09 18.57 -11.69
C PRO A 74 -8.98 19.85 -12.54
N SER A 75 -7.90 20.05 -13.27
CA SER A 75 -7.74 21.20 -14.15
C SER A 75 -8.19 20.94 -15.59
N HIS A 76 -8.62 19.71 -15.89
CA HIS A 76 -9.04 19.27 -17.23
C HIS A 76 -7.98 19.56 -18.32
N PHE A 77 -6.70 19.32 -18.00
CA PHE A 77 -5.62 19.52 -18.96
C PHE A 77 -5.61 18.43 -20.05
N PHE A 78 -6.09 17.25 -19.71
CA PHE A 78 -6.13 16.11 -20.61
C PHE A 78 -7.40 16.15 -21.49
N GLU A 79 -7.20 16.25 -22.78
CA GLU A 79 -8.30 16.22 -23.75
C GLU A 79 -8.72 14.77 -24.05
N GLY A 80 -9.65 14.23 -23.26
CA GLY A 80 -10.14 12.88 -23.47
C GLY A 80 -10.83 12.27 -22.27
N ASP A 81 -11.00 10.95 -22.33
CA ASP A 81 -11.59 10.17 -21.24
C ASP A 81 -10.51 9.83 -20.18
N VAL A 82 -10.49 10.59 -19.10
CA VAL A 82 -9.53 10.46 -17.98
C VAL A 82 -9.54 9.04 -17.41
N LYS A 83 -10.73 8.42 -17.25
CA LYS A 83 -10.86 7.05 -16.71
C LYS A 83 -10.14 6.05 -17.62
N LYS A 84 -10.41 6.11 -18.91
CA LYS A 84 -9.76 5.22 -19.89
C LYS A 84 -8.26 5.44 -19.95
N LYS A 85 -7.80 6.70 -19.91
CA LYS A 85 -6.38 7.03 -19.90
C LYS A 85 -5.69 6.41 -18.70
N ARG A 86 -6.19 6.64 -17.48
CA ARG A 86 -5.62 6.08 -16.25
C ARG A 86 -5.59 4.56 -16.23
N GLN A 87 -6.68 3.91 -16.69
CA GLN A 87 -6.71 2.45 -16.82
C GLN A 87 -5.70 1.94 -17.87
N SER A 88 -5.51 2.68 -18.97
CA SER A 88 -4.53 2.32 -20.00
C SER A 88 -3.10 2.43 -19.46
N GLU A 89 -2.79 3.47 -18.69
CA GLU A 89 -1.50 3.65 -18.04
C GLU A 89 -1.20 2.49 -17.08
N THR A 90 -2.16 2.13 -16.22
CA THR A 90 -2.02 0.97 -15.33
C THR A 90 -1.78 -0.33 -16.08
N ARG A 91 -2.53 -0.59 -17.17
CA ARG A 91 -2.31 -1.80 -17.99
C ARG A 91 -0.93 -1.82 -18.63
N GLU A 92 -0.49 -0.69 -19.19
CA GLU A 92 0.84 -0.58 -19.79
C GLU A 92 1.93 -0.87 -18.77
N VAL A 93 1.86 -0.24 -17.61
CA VAL A 93 2.87 -0.35 -16.57
C VAL A 93 2.92 -1.75 -15.96
N LEU A 94 1.78 -2.34 -15.64
CA LEU A 94 1.70 -3.71 -15.12
C LEU A 94 2.07 -4.75 -16.17
N GLY A 95 1.77 -4.49 -17.46
CA GLY A 95 2.15 -5.34 -18.59
C GLY A 95 3.65 -5.53 -18.73
N VAL A 96 4.47 -4.54 -18.33
CA VAL A 96 5.94 -4.67 -18.29
C VAL A 96 6.38 -5.82 -17.36
N LEU A 97 5.61 -6.09 -16.31
CA LEU A 97 5.85 -7.22 -15.41
C LEU A 97 5.14 -8.52 -15.85
N GLY A 98 4.39 -8.50 -16.96
CA GLY A 98 3.54 -9.63 -17.37
C GLY A 98 2.36 -9.83 -16.40
N ILE A 99 1.79 -8.73 -15.89
CA ILE A 99 0.53 -8.69 -15.15
C ILE A 99 -0.49 -8.08 -16.12
N ASP A 100 -1.03 -8.94 -16.99
CA ASP A 100 -1.71 -8.48 -18.22
C ASP A 100 -3.20 -8.13 -18.02
N ASP A 101 -3.81 -8.51 -16.90
CA ASP A 101 -5.24 -8.30 -16.66
C ASP A 101 -5.52 -7.74 -15.25
N PRO A 102 -5.17 -6.47 -14.99
CA PRO A 102 -5.60 -5.80 -13.76
C PRO A 102 -7.12 -5.66 -13.71
N CYS A 103 -7.70 -5.92 -12.55
CA CYS A 103 -9.14 -5.81 -12.32
C CYS A 103 -9.50 -4.35 -11.96
N PHE A 104 -10.45 -3.74 -12.70
CA PHE A 104 -10.94 -2.40 -12.40
C PHE A 104 -12.39 -2.47 -11.91
N LEU A 105 -12.66 -2.05 -10.67
CA LEU A 105 -14.00 -2.08 -10.08
C LEU A 105 -14.84 -0.85 -10.41
N ASN A 106 -14.21 0.23 -10.85
CA ASN A 106 -14.86 1.46 -11.32
C ASN A 106 -15.81 2.11 -10.29
N PHE A 107 -15.54 2.01 -9.01
CA PHE A 107 -16.25 2.82 -8.03
C PHE A 107 -15.95 4.32 -8.27
N PRO A 108 -16.88 5.23 -7.93
CA PRO A 108 -16.63 6.67 -8.07
C PRO A 108 -15.37 7.10 -7.29
N ASP A 109 -14.46 7.78 -7.99
CA ASP A 109 -13.26 8.38 -7.39
C ASP A 109 -13.63 9.43 -6.34
N GLY A 110 -13.01 9.37 -5.15
CA GLY A 110 -13.36 10.17 -3.98
C GLY A 110 -14.63 9.71 -3.24
N GLY A 111 -15.34 8.69 -3.76
CA GLY A 111 -16.65 8.25 -3.30
C GLY A 111 -16.69 6.87 -2.66
N LEU A 112 -15.55 6.23 -2.35
CA LEU A 112 -15.57 4.86 -1.82
C LEU A 112 -16.29 4.71 -0.49
N ALA A 113 -16.31 5.75 0.32
CA ALA A 113 -16.99 5.71 1.62
C ALA A 113 -18.52 5.64 1.50
N GLU A 114 -19.09 6.31 0.50
CA GLU A 114 -20.52 6.29 0.18
C GLU A 114 -20.97 4.92 -0.37
N HIS A 115 -20.02 4.18 -0.94
CA HIS A 115 -20.23 2.85 -1.52
C HIS A 115 -19.62 1.72 -0.68
N LEU A 116 -19.33 1.95 0.61
CA LEU A 116 -18.57 1.04 1.45
C LEU A 116 -19.14 -0.39 1.53
N ALA A 117 -20.46 -0.54 1.52
CA ALA A 117 -21.11 -1.85 1.57
C ALA A 117 -20.84 -2.67 0.27
N ASP A 118 -20.91 -2.01 -0.88
CA ASP A 118 -20.66 -2.62 -2.18
C ASP A 118 -19.17 -2.90 -2.37
N LEU A 119 -18.33 -1.97 -1.96
CA LEU A 119 -16.88 -2.12 -1.93
C LEU A 119 -16.46 -3.36 -1.14
N ARG A 120 -17.01 -3.54 0.07
CA ARG A 120 -16.74 -4.73 0.90
C ARG A 120 -17.17 -6.03 0.23
N ARG A 121 -18.32 -6.05 -0.47
CA ARG A 121 -18.78 -7.24 -1.21
C ARG A 121 -17.86 -7.57 -2.37
N ALA A 122 -17.47 -6.56 -3.16
CA ALA A 122 -16.57 -6.73 -4.29
C ALA A 122 -15.18 -7.21 -3.85
N VAL A 123 -14.62 -6.61 -2.79
CA VAL A 123 -13.35 -7.03 -2.19
C VAL A 123 -13.44 -8.48 -1.72
N ALA A 124 -14.51 -8.85 -1.02
CA ALA A 124 -14.72 -10.21 -0.51
C ALA A 124 -14.77 -11.23 -1.66
N GLN A 125 -15.53 -10.94 -2.71
CA GLN A 125 -15.65 -11.82 -3.87
C GLN A 125 -14.29 -12.06 -4.53
N ILE A 126 -13.55 -10.99 -4.85
CA ILE A 126 -12.24 -11.12 -5.51
C ILE A 126 -11.24 -11.88 -4.62
N TYR A 127 -11.25 -11.57 -3.33
CA TYR A 127 -10.37 -12.22 -2.35
C TYR A 127 -10.65 -13.72 -2.29
N ASP A 128 -11.93 -14.12 -2.24
CA ASP A 128 -12.35 -15.52 -2.17
C ASP A 128 -12.07 -16.27 -3.48
N GLU A 129 -12.34 -15.65 -4.63
CA GLU A 129 -12.07 -16.22 -5.95
C GLU A 129 -10.58 -16.42 -6.22
N PHE A 130 -9.77 -15.45 -5.84
CA PHE A 130 -8.32 -15.52 -6.04
C PHE A 130 -7.63 -16.39 -5.01
N ALA A 131 -8.15 -16.49 -3.78
CA ALA A 131 -7.58 -17.23 -2.65
C ALA A 131 -6.08 -16.94 -2.46
N PRO A 132 -5.69 -15.71 -2.11
CA PRO A 132 -4.29 -15.30 -2.02
C PRO A 132 -3.58 -15.92 -0.81
N ASP A 133 -2.24 -16.02 -0.89
CA ASP A 133 -1.37 -16.29 0.25
C ASP A 133 -0.91 -14.99 0.93
N TRP A 134 -0.73 -13.92 0.11
CA TRP A 134 -0.31 -12.60 0.54
C TRP A 134 -1.23 -11.54 -0.02
N VAL A 135 -1.53 -10.54 0.79
CA VAL A 135 -2.38 -9.41 0.41
C VAL A 135 -1.67 -8.10 0.75
N PHE A 136 -1.64 -7.20 -0.22
CA PHE A 136 -1.16 -5.84 -0.07
C PHE A 136 -2.32 -4.86 -0.19
N THR A 137 -2.35 -3.86 0.66
CA THR A 137 -3.37 -2.81 0.68
C THR A 137 -2.78 -1.51 1.21
N THR A 138 -3.53 -0.42 1.13
CA THR A 138 -3.17 0.84 1.77
C THR A 138 -3.28 0.76 3.30
N SER A 139 -2.83 1.78 4.00
CA SER A 139 -2.81 1.86 5.46
C SER A 139 -4.05 2.58 6.02
N PHE A 140 -4.39 2.33 7.28
CA PHE A 140 -5.37 3.12 8.03
C PHE A 140 -4.88 4.53 8.38
N THR A 141 -3.55 4.76 8.30
CA THR A 141 -2.93 6.07 8.60
C THR A 141 -2.84 6.98 7.38
N GLU A 142 -3.43 6.56 6.25
CA GLU A 142 -3.48 7.36 5.04
C GLU A 142 -4.31 8.64 5.20
N HIS A 143 -3.93 9.68 4.46
CA HIS A 143 -4.62 10.97 4.46
C HIS A 143 -5.75 11.03 3.43
N HIS A 144 -5.75 10.15 2.44
CA HIS A 144 -6.82 10.06 1.46
C HIS A 144 -7.94 9.14 1.97
N ARG A 145 -9.18 9.62 1.96
CA ARG A 145 -10.35 8.90 2.49
C ARG A 145 -10.57 7.55 1.80
N ASP A 146 -10.41 7.48 0.48
CA ASP A 146 -10.56 6.25 -0.27
C ASP A 146 -9.52 5.21 0.13
N HIS A 147 -8.27 5.61 0.40
CA HIS A 147 -7.24 4.70 0.88
C HIS A 147 -7.62 4.03 2.21
N VAL A 148 -8.18 4.82 3.13
CA VAL A 148 -8.67 4.30 4.41
C VAL A 148 -9.85 3.34 4.20
N CYS A 149 -10.77 3.65 3.26
CA CYS A 149 -11.89 2.78 2.92
C CYS A 149 -11.43 1.43 2.38
N VAL A 150 -10.42 1.42 1.50
CA VAL A 150 -9.84 0.18 0.95
C VAL A 150 -9.16 -0.63 2.05
N ALA A 151 -8.31 0.00 2.86
CA ALA A 151 -7.66 -0.65 4.00
C ALA A 151 -8.68 -1.32 4.93
N TYR A 152 -9.79 -0.61 5.23
CA TYR A 152 -10.87 -1.12 6.05
C TYR A 152 -11.60 -2.30 5.40
N ALA A 153 -11.99 -2.19 4.12
CA ALA A 153 -12.74 -3.24 3.43
C ALA A 153 -11.94 -4.55 3.36
N VAL A 154 -10.65 -4.45 3.04
CA VAL A 154 -9.72 -5.60 2.95
C VAL A 154 -9.49 -6.21 4.32
N ALA A 155 -9.16 -5.41 5.33
CA ALA A 155 -8.90 -5.92 6.67
C ALA A 155 -10.14 -6.53 7.33
N HIS A 156 -11.34 -5.98 7.06
CA HIS A 156 -12.60 -6.53 7.54
C HIS A 156 -12.83 -7.95 6.98
N HIS A 157 -12.63 -8.15 5.67
CA HIS A 157 -12.79 -9.48 5.07
C HIS A 157 -11.75 -10.46 5.60
N TRP A 158 -10.47 -10.06 5.63
CA TRP A 158 -9.37 -10.86 6.20
C TRP A 158 -9.65 -11.32 7.63
N LEU A 159 -10.18 -10.43 8.49
CA LEU A 159 -10.59 -10.81 9.85
C LEU A 159 -11.70 -11.87 9.86
N SER A 160 -12.68 -11.75 8.95
CA SER A 160 -13.82 -12.68 8.86
C SER A 160 -13.41 -14.07 8.40
N ARG A 161 -12.34 -14.18 7.59
CA ARG A 161 -11.78 -15.47 7.10
C ARG A 161 -10.85 -16.19 8.09
N GLY A 162 -10.61 -15.63 9.24
CA GLY A 162 -9.75 -16.25 10.26
C GLY A 162 -8.25 -15.94 10.07
N ARG A 163 -7.89 -14.96 9.24
CA ARG A 163 -6.54 -14.37 9.16
C ARG A 163 -5.46 -15.38 8.77
N ARG A 164 -5.68 -16.11 7.71
CA ARG A 164 -4.74 -17.15 7.24
C ARG A 164 -3.62 -16.56 6.39
N GLU A 165 -3.95 -15.55 5.60
CA GLU A 165 -3.08 -14.88 4.65
C GLU A 165 -2.25 -13.82 5.36
N ARG A 166 -1.10 -13.48 4.80
CA ARG A 166 -0.31 -12.37 5.27
C ARG A 166 -0.85 -11.07 4.71
N LEU A 167 -1.31 -10.15 5.58
CA LEU A 167 -1.86 -8.86 5.21
C LEU A 167 -0.86 -7.75 5.53
N LEU A 168 -0.41 -7.05 4.48
CA LEU A 168 0.59 -6.00 4.54
C LEU A 168 0.01 -4.68 4.01
N ALA A 169 0.18 -3.61 4.77
CA ALA A 169 -0.13 -2.27 4.31
C ALA A 169 1.13 -1.57 3.80
N TYR A 170 1.00 -0.93 2.64
CA TYR A 170 2.01 -0.04 2.07
C TYR A 170 1.65 1.44 2.33
N GLU A 171 2.62 2.34 2.14
CA GLU A 171 2.44 3.78 2.34
C GLU A 171 2.38 4.54 1.01
N ILE A 172 1.50 5.56 0.96
CA ILE A 172 1.40 6.50 -0.16
C ILE A 172 1.61 7.92 0.35
N TYR A 173 0.62 8.49 1.07
CA TYR A 173 0.68 9.83 1.65
C TYR A 173 0.93 9.82 3.15
N GLY A 174 0.50 8.77 3.82
CA GLY A 174 0.61 8.60 5.27
C GLY A 174 1.78 7.69 5.64
N SER A 175 2.59 8.13 6.61
CA SER A 175 3.65 7.26 7.14
C SER A 175 3.06 6.11 7.94
N ILE A 176 3.60 4.92 7.75
CA ILE A 176 3.21 3.70 8.46
C ILE A 176 4.16 3.35 9.60
N ARG A 177 3.69 2.54 10.55
CA ARG A 177 4.59 1.79 11.44
C ARG A 177 5.36 0.77 10.60
N VAL A 178 6.67 0.92 10.49
CA VAL A 178 7.49 0.02 9.69
C VAL A 178 7.77 -1.27 10.47
N ASP A 179 7.13 -2.35 10.08
CA ASP A 179 7.42 -3.69 10.61
C ASP A 179 8.42 -4.42 9.72
N TRP A 180 8.33 -4.20 8.39
CA TRP A 180 9.09 -4.89 7.36
C TRP A 180 9.64 -3.93 6.31
N LEU A 181 10.82 -4.28 5.79
CA LEU A 181 11.45 -3.61 4.66
C LEU A 181 11.73 -4.62 3.54
N VAL A 182 11.56 -4.18 2.31
CA VAL A 182 12.01 -4.87 1.11
C VAL A 182 13.09 -4.02 0.45
N ASP A 183 14.28 -4.56 0.29
CA ASP A 183 15.33 -3.91 -0.50
C ASP A 183 14.94 -3.96 -1.98
N ILE A 184 14.72 -2.78 -2.56
CA ILE A 184 14.37 -2.60 -3.96
C ILE A 184 15.48 -1.94 -4.78
N THR A 185 16.68 -1.86 -4.25
CA THR A 185 17.82 -1.17 -4.88
C THR A 185 18.05 -1.67 -6.30
N SER A 186 18.00 -2.98 -6.52
CA SER A 186 18.22 -3.60 -7.83
C SER A 186 17.12 -3.31 -8.86
N VAL A 187 15.93 -2.92 -8.43
CA VAL A 187 14.75 -2.65 -9.28
C VAL A 187 14.29 -1.19 -9.21
N MET A 188 15.01 -0.33 -8.50
CA MET A 188 14.62 1.07 -8.33
C MET A 188 14.58 1.85 -9.65
N ALA A 189 15.49 1.55 -10.57
CA ALA A 189 15.47 2.15 -11.91
C ALA A 189 14.18 1.80 -12.66
N LEU A 190 13.76 0.54 -12.62
CA LEU A 190 12.49 0.09 -13.20
C LEU A 190 11.30 0.79 -12.53
N LYS A 191 11.27 0.86 -11.20
CA LYS A 191 10.19 1.55 -10.47
C LYS A 191 10.05 3.00 -10.94
N ARG A 192 11.14 3.74 -11.06
CA ARG A 192 11.14 5.12 -11.55
C ARG A 192 10.59 5.23 -12.98
N ASP A 193 11.05 4.37 -13.88
CA ASP A 193 10.61 4.39 -15.28
C ASP A 193 9.12 4.12 -15.40
N MET A 194 8.58 3.24 -14.57
CA MET A 194 7.15 2.93 -14.57
C MET A 194 6.32 4.08 -14.00
N ILE A 195 6.75 4.71 -12.91
CA ILE A 195 6.06 5.87 -12.34
C ILE A 195 5.97 7.00 -13.38
N ARG A 196 7.01 7.23 -14.16
CA ARG A 196 7.03 8.27 -15.22
C ARG A 196 5.99 8.06 -16.33
N ARG A 197 5.41 6.87 -16.45
CA ARG A 197 4.38 6.56 -17.46
C ARG A 197 2.97 6.96 -17.02
N TYR A 198 2.78 7.34 -15.76
CA TYR A 198 1.52 7.88 -15.27
C TYR A 198 1.45 9.38 -15.54
N GLU A 199 1.04 9.76 -16.76
CA GLU A 199 1.04 11.14 -17.22
C GLU A 199 0.11 12.05 -16.40
N ILE A 200 -1.13 11.57 -16.18
CA ILE A 200 -2.15 12.38 -15.49
C ILE A 200 -1.74 12.72 -14.05
N PRO A 201 -1.42 11.77 -13.16
CA PRO A 201 -1.04 12.13 -11.79
C PRO A 201 0.27 12.92 -11.72
N LEU A 202 1.23 12.66 -12.61
CA LEU A 202 2.50 13.39 -12.65
C LEU A 202 2.37 14.85 -13.10
N HIS A 203 1.28 15.20 -13.79
CA HIS A 203 0.99 16.61 -14.11
C HIS A 203 0.77 17.44 -12.84
N TYR A 204 0.27 16.84 -11.77
CA TYR A 204 -0.08 17.54 -10.53
C TYR A 204 0.95 17.36 -9.42
N VAL A 205 1.58 16.19 -9.35
CA VAL A 205 2.49 15.83 -8.27
C VAL A 205 3.71 15.10 -8.84
N ASP A 206 4.90 15.53 -8.45
CA ASP A 206 6.13 14.80 -8.77
C ASP A 206 6.25 13.52 -7.93
N TYR A 207 5.45 12.52 -8.30
CA TYR A 207 5.48 11.22 -7.62
C TYR A 207 6.81 10.49 -7.81
N GLU A 208 7.55 10.75 -8.89
CA GLU A 208 8.88 10.16 -9.04
C GLU A 208 9.82 10.64 -7.95
N ALA A 209 9.95 11.96 -7.77
CA ALA A 209 10.80 12.52 -6.73
C ALA A 209 10.33 12.10 -5.32
N ALA A 210 9.01 12.06 -5.08
CA ALA A 210 8.45 11.62 -3.81
C ALA A 210 8.80 10.16 -3.51
N CYS A 211 8.56 9.24 -4.46
CA CYS A 211 8.88 7.81 -4.29
C CYS A 211 10.37 7.55 -4.10
N VAL A 212 11.24 8.24 -4.86
CA VAL A 212 12.69 8.13 -4.69
C VAL A 212 13.10 8.56 -3.29
N SER A 213 12.58 9.70 -2.82
CA SER A 213 12.92 10.25 -1.50
C SER A 213 12.48 9.32 -0.36
N VAL A 214 11.25 8.79 -0.43
CA VAL A 214 10.74 7.84 0.57
C VAL A 214 11.54 6.54 0.53
N ALA A 215 11.78 5.96 -0.65
CA ALA A 215 12.54 4.73 -0.78
C ALA A 215 13.98 4.87 -0.29
N GLN A 216 14.62 6.01 -0.55
CA GLN A 216 15.97 6.30 -0.05
C GLN A 216 15.97 6.48 1.47
N PHE A 217 15.01 7.19 2.04
CA PHE A 217 14.86 7.32 3.49
C PHE A 217 14.67 5.96 4.16
N ARG A 218 13.85 5.08 3.59
CA ARG A 218 13.67 3.70 4.09
C ARG A 218 14.93 2.84 3.87
N GLY A 219 15.67 3.10 2.82
CA GLY A 219 16.94 2.44 2.50
C GLY A 219 18.02 2.61 3.57
N ILE A 220 18.03 3.73 4.31
CA ILE A 220 18.95 3.95 5.43
C ILE A 220 18.88 2.82 6.48
N LEU A 221 17.72 2.17 6.59
CA LEU A 221 17.49 1.09 7.56
C LEU A 221 17.92 -0.29 7.02
N VAL A 222 18.21 -0.39 5.73
CA VAL A 222 18.64 -1.63 5.04
C VAL A 222 20.16 -1.69 4.92
N ALA A 223 20.80 -0.55 4.73
CA ALA A 223 22.21 -0.45 4.36
C ALA A 223 23.14 -1.06 5.42
N GLY A 224 23.94 -2.04 4.99
CA GLY A 224 25.08 -2.52 5.75
C GLY A 224 26.26 -1.53 5.72
N ASP A 225 26.37 -0.72 4.67
CA ASP A 225 27.32 0.38 4.51
C ASP A 225 26.54 1.71 4.37
N PRO A 226 26.72 2.67 5.27
CA PRO A 226 26.03 3.97 5.21
C PRO A 226 26.46 4.85 4.02
N LEU A 227 27.48 4.47 3.28
CA LEU A 227 27.95 5.18 2.08
C LEU A 227 27.33 4.63 0.78
N GLU A 228 26.69 3.47 0.82
CA GLU A 228 25.98 2.93 -0.33
C GLU A 228 24.52 3.43 -0.35
N ALA A 229 24.14 4.05 -1.47
CA ALA A 229 22.75 4.43 -1.69
C ALA A 229 21.90 3.17 -1.84
N SER A 230 21.04 2.92 -0.89
CA SER A 230 20.06 1.84 -0.92
C SER A 230 18.64 2.38 -0.93
N PHE A 231 17.72 1.61 -1.53
CA PHE A 231 16.32 1.96 -1.63
C PHE A 231 15.47 0.83 -1.07
N ALA A 232 14.47 1.17 -0.27
CA ALA A 232 13.56 0.18 0.27
C ALA A 232 12.11 0.62 0.21
N GLU A 233 11.21 -0.35 0.11
CA GLU A 233 9.79 -0.19 0.37
C GLU A 233 9.47 -0.71 1.77
N ALA A 234 8.58 0.00 2.47
CA ALA A 234 8.22 -0.29 3.85
C ALA A 234 6.80 -0.84 3.93
N PHE A 235 6.60 -1.79 4.84
CA PHE A 235 5.31 -2.42 5.07
C PHE A 235 4.98 -2.52 6.55
N MET A 236 3.71 -2.28 6.87
CA MET A 236 3.11 -2.57 8.15
C MET A 236 2.34 -3.89 8.06
N GLU A 237 2.68 -4.86 8.88
CA GLU A 237 1.87 -6.08 8.99
C GLU A 237 0.62 -5.79 9.82
N ILE A 238 -0.54 -5.85 9.17
CA ILE A 238 -1.82 -5.57 9.83
C ILE A 238 -2.16 -6.71 10.78
N LYS A 239 -2.44 -6.34 12.02
CA LYS A 239 -2.88 -7.25 13.09
C LYS A 239 -4.29 -6.89 13.52
N PRO A 240 -5.05 -7.82 14.11
CA PRO A 240 -6.41 -7.53 14.58
C PRO A 240 -6.49 -6.31 15.49
N LEU A 241 -5.49 -6.12 16.34
CA LEU A 241 -5.44 -4.98 17.26
C LEU A 241 -5.32 -3.64 16.50
N ASP A 242 -4.59 -3.60 15.38
CA ASP A 242 -4.44 -2.38 14.59
C ASP A 242 -5.81 -1.92 14.05
N VAL A 243 -6.63 -2.87 13.57
CA VAL A 243 -7.99 -2.57 13.08
C VAL A 243 -8.88 -2.03 14.20
N TRP A 244 -8.83 -2.66 15.39
CA TRP A 244 -9.62 -2.21 16.53
C TRP A 244 -9.18 -0.84 17.04
N LEU A 245 -7.87 -0.58 17.10
CA LEU A 245 -7.34 0.71 17.58
C LEU A 245 -7.71 1.86 16.63
N ASP A 246 -7.71 1.64 15.31
CA ASP A 246 -8.16 2.68 14.37
C ASP A 246 -9.65 3.01 14.55
N VAL A 247 -10.50 1.99 14.62
CA VAL A 247 -11.96 2.17 14.81
C VAL A 247 -12.28 2.87 16.12
N PHE A 248 -11.67 2.45 17.24
CA PHE A 248 -11.93 3.05 18.55
C PHE A 248 -11.27 4.42 18.72
N GLY A 249 -10.05 4.62 18.19
CA GLY A 249 -9.38 5.91 18.24
C GLY A 249 -10.23 7.00 17.56
N ARG A 250 -10.67 6.76 16.34
CA ARG A 250 -11.53 7.70 15.60
C ARG A 250 -12.92 7.90 16.25
N ALA A 251 -13.45 6.91 16.97
CA ALA A 251 -14.69 7.06 17.72
C ALA A 251 -14.52 7.98 18.93
N MET A 252 -13.36 7.94 19.59
CA MET A 252 -13.05 8.80 20.75
C MET A 252 -12.79 10.25 20.34
N ASP A 253 -12.18 10.50 19.17
CA ASP A 253 -11.92 11.85 18.65
C ASP A 253 -13.23 12.64 18.35
N ARG A 254 -14.36 11.95 18.24
CA ARG A 254 -15.68 12.58 18.02
C ARG A 254 -16.42 12.97 19.32
N VAL A 255 -15.90 12.58 20.46
CA VAL A 255 -16.52 12.81 21.78
C VAL A 255 -15.84 13.97 22.55
N GLY A 256 -14.78 14.54 22.00
CA GLY A 256 -14.09 15.75 22.45
C GLY A 256 -14.39 16.92 21.53
#